data_f08caf19a4f88515b97788f5c3c49271
#
_entry.id   f08caf19a4f88515b97788f5c3c49271
#
_cell.length_a   1.000
_cell.length_b   1.000
_cell.length_c   1.000
_cell.angle_alpha   90.00
_cell.angle_beta   90.00
_cell.angle_gamma   90.00
#
_symmetry.space_group_name_H-M   'P 1'
#
loop_
_entity.id
_entity.type
_entity.pdbx_description
1 polymer ?
#
loop_
_entity_poly.entity_id
_entity_poly.type
_entity_poly.pdbx_seq_one_letter_code
_entity_poly.pdbx_strand_id
1 'polypeptide(L)'
;SDLDAGNREMFGYVVDPKGYAAVSNIKEFEDLINENPDDIRRNLLAATSVEGRTYMNKYPGINGKSAVNNIRVIRLSDIYLIAAEAALKKSSADQASANKYLNAIIKRAIPSASDVTATEALVLKERRKELVMEGHRFYDIMRLGITVTRKGGYHFLNNTDLISPNYQDYRTIFAIPQAEIDVNPNIKQNKGYF
;
A
#
# COMPACT_ATOMS: atom_id res chain seq x y z
N SER A 1 16.69 -16.25 4.99
CA SER A 1 17.29 -17.39 5.68
C SER A 1 17.16 -17.18 7.18
N ASP A 2 17.26 -18.25 7.96
CA ASP A 2 17.23 -18.19 9.43
C ASP A 2 18.34 -17.28 10.01
N LEU A 3 19.38 -17.01 9.23
CA LEU A 3 20.48 -16.12 9.59
C LEU A 3 20.01 -14.65 9.77
N ASP A 4 18.94 -14.26 9.05
CA ASP A 4 18.40 -12.91 9.13
C ASP A 4 17.31 -12.76 10.20
N ALA A 5 16.97 -13.85 10.90
CA ALA A 5 15.90 -13.83 11.91
C ALA A 5 16.16 -12.89 13.10
N GLY A 6 17.40 -12.47 13.28
CA GLY A 6 17.80 -11.46 14.28
C GLY A 6 17.80 -10.03 13.76
N ASN A 7 17.61 -9.81 12.47
CA ASN A 7 17.62 -8.46 11.89
C ASN A 7 16.28 -7.75 12.17
N ARG A 8 16.32 -6.78 13.08
CA ARG A 8 15.15 -6.01 13.50
C ARG A 8 14.67 -4.99 12.45
N GLU A 9 15.45 -4.78 11.40
CA GLU A 9 15.10 -3.88 10.31
C GLU A 9 14.22 -4.53 9.24
N MET A 10 13.97 -5.84 9.34
CA MET A 10 13.08 -6.53 8.43
C MET A 10 11.65 -5.99 8.53
N PHE A 11 11.03 -5.80 7.38
CA PHE A 11 9.69 -5.22 7.27
C PHE A 11 8.64 -5.90 8.17
N GLY A 12 8.68 -7.22 8.28
CA GLY A 12 7.81 -7.96 9.18
C GLY A 12 7.95 -7.52 10.63
N TYR A 13 9.18 -7.25 11.09
CA TYR A 13 9.43 -6.78 12.45
C TYR A 13 8.98 -5.33 12.68
N VAL A 14 9.06 -4.50 11.64
CA VAL A 14 8.60 -3.09 11.70
C VAL A 14 7.09 -3.00 11.89
N VAL A 15 6.34 -3.91 11.29
CA VAL A 15 4.87 -3.91 11.35
C VAL A 15 4.29 -4.74 12.50
N ASP A 16 5.03 -5.73 13.02
CA ASP A 16 4.57 -6.61 14.08
C ASP A 16 4.45 -5.87 15.42
N PRO A 17 3.36 -6.01 16.17
CA PRO A 17 3.22 -5.44 17.52
C PRO A 17 4.28 -5.91 18.51
N LYS A 18 4.82 -7.10 18.32
CA LYS A 18 5.93 -7.64 19.13
C LYS A 18 7.30 -7.07 18.71
N GLY A 19 7.34 -6.40 17.56
CA GLY A 19 8.48 -5.67 17.07
C GLY A 19 8.38 -4.17 17.37
N TYR A 20 8.62 -3.35 16.35
CA TYR A 20 8.57 -1.88 16.51
C TYR A 20 7.16 -1.30 16.52
N ALA A 21 6.15 -2.00 16.00
CA ALA A 21 4.78 -1.50 15.82
C ALA A 21 4.73 -0.11 15.13
N ALA A 22 5.69 0.15 14.22
CA ALA A 22 5.89 1.48 13.63
C ALA A 22 4.86 1.83 12.56
N VAL A 23 4.06 0.86 12.11
CA VAL A 23 3.04 1.06 11.07
C VAL A 23 1.68 0.67 11.62
N SER A 24 0.74 1.58 11.52
CA SER A 24 -0.67 1.32 11.86
C SER A 24 -1.58 1.76 10.72
N ASN A 25 -2.78 1.18 10.68
CA ASN A 25 -3.79 1.60 9.72
C ASN A 25 -4.28 3.01 10.05
N ILE A 26 -4.67 3.74 9.01
CA ILE A 26 -5.47 4.97 9.18
C ILE A 26 -6.96 4.58 9.17
N LYS A 27 -7.77 5.38 9.86
CA LYS A 27 -9.23 5.14 9.99
C LYS A 27 -9.92 4.96 8.64
N GLU A 28 -9.56 5.76 7.65
CA GLU A 28 -10.09 5.66 6.29
C GLU A 28 -9.83 4.29 5.64
N PHE A 29 -8.68 3.67 5.92
CA PHE A 29 -8.40 2.34 5.40
C PHE A 29 -9.15 1.26 6.19
N GLU A 30 -9.30 1.41 7.49
CA GLU A 30 -10.12 0.52 8.32
C GLU A 30 -11.57 0.52 7.86
N ASP A 31 -12.14 1.70 7.59
CA ASP A 31 -13.50 1.83 7.07
C ASP A 31 -13.63 1.16 5.69
N LEU A 32 -12.64 1.36 4.83
CA LEU A 32 -12.60 0.75 3.51
C LEU A 32 -12.59 -0.78 3.56
N ILE A 33 -11.77 -1.38 4.42
CA ILE A 33 -11.68 -2.85 4.51
C ILE A 33 -12.90 -3.45 5.21
N ASN A 34 -13.56 -2.68 6.08
CA ASN A 34 -14.75 -3.08 6.81
C ASN A 34 -16.06 -2.75 6.08
N GLU A 35 -16.01 -2.14 4.91
CA GLU A 35 -17.18 -1.75 4.12
C GLU A 35 -18.14 -2.94 3.84
N ASN A 36 -17.57 -4.13 3.62
CA ASN A 36 -18.33 -5.35 3.45
C ASN A 36 -17.98 -6.37 4.55
N PRO A 37 -18.96 -6.82 5.36
CA PRO A 37 -18.71 -7.77 6.43
C PRO A 37 -18.22 -9.14 5.94
N ASP A 38 -18.52 -9.51 4.69
CA ASP A 38 -18.14 -10.80 4.10
C ASP A 38 -16.75 -10.77 3.46
N ASP A 39 -16.08 -9.61 3.45
CA ASP A 39 -14.71 -9.50 2.91
C ASP A 39 -13.72 -10.22 3.82
N ILE A 40 -13.20 -11.36 3.39
CA ILE A 40 -12.28 -12.18 4.18
C ILE A 40 -10.98 -11.46 4.53
N ARG A 41 -10.61 -10.39 3.80
CA ARG A 41 -9.41 -9.58 4.10
C ARG A 41 -9.52 -8.84 5.43
N ARG A 42 -10.72 -8.64 5.97
CA ARG A 42 -10.96 -8.12 7.32
C ARG A 42 -10.26 -8.98 8.39
N ASN A 43 -10.14 -10.27 8.15
CA ASN A 43 -9.47 -11.21 9.07
C ASN A 43 -7.96 -10.92 9.21
N LEU A 44 -7.40 -10.06 8.34
CA LEU A 44 -6.03 -9.59 8.46
C LEU A 44 -5.90 -8.38 9.39
N LEU A 45 -7.00 -7.73 9.78
CA LEU A 45 -6.97 -6.66 10.76
C LEU A 45 -6.61 -7.23 12.14
N ALA A 46 -5.57 -6.72 12.73
CA ALA A 46 -5.10 -7.11 14.05
C ALA A 46 -4.83 -5.87 14.90
N ALA A 47 -5.05 -5.98 16.20
CA ALA A 47 -4.73 -4.91 17.14
C ALA A 47 -3.22 -4.75 17.30
N THR A 48 -2.77 -3.51 17.48
CA THR A 48 -1.38 -3.22 17.85
C THR A 48 -1.25 -3.24 19.40
N SER A 49 -0.02 -3.09 19.87
CA SER A 49 0.24 -2.89 21.31
C SER A 49 -0.25 -1.53 21.83
N VAL A 50 -0.62 -0.62 20.94
CA VAL A 50 -1.18 0.69 21.28
C VAL A 50 -2.69 0.61 21.15
N GLU A 51 -3.38 0.94 22.25
CA GLU A 51 -4.85 0.88 22.32
C GLU A 51 -5.49 1.69 21.17
N GLY A 52 -6.54 1.12 20.59
CA GLY A 52 -7.29 1.71 19.49
C GLY A 52 -6.58 1.68 18.13
N ARG A 53 -5.38 1.13 18.01
CA ARG A 53 -4.66 1.03 16.74
C ARG A 53 -4.70 -0.37 16.16
N THR A 54 -4.85 -0.45 14.85
CA THR A 54 -4.80 -1.72 14.11
C THR A 54 -3.71 -1.69 13.04
N TYR A 55 -3.35 -2.85 12.56
CA TYR A 55 -2.48 -3.05 11.41
C TYR A 55 -2.99 -4.22 10.55
N MET A 56 -2.46 -4.34 9.33
CA MET A 56 -2.76 -5.48 8.47
C MET A 56 -1.73 -6.58 8.67
N ASN A 57 -2.13 -7.67 9.26
CA ASN A 57 -1.25 -8.82 9.54
C ASN A 57 -1.01 -9.68 8.31
N LYS A 58 -0.41 -9.10 7.27
CA LYS A 58 0.01 -9.80 6.05
C LYS A 58 1.35 -10.53 6.18
N TYR A 59 2.11 -10.18 7.19
CA TYR A 59 3.45 -10.70 7.46
C TYR A 59 3.54 -11.24 8.88
N PRO A 60 2.80 -12.35 9.15
CA PRO A 60 2.63 -12.86 10.52
C PRO A 60 3.87 -13.54 11.10
N GLY A 61 4.94 -13.63 10.33
CA GLY A 61 6.12 -14.38 10.69
C GLY A 61 6.02 -15.86 10.31
N ILE A 62 7.12 -16.56 10.44
CA ILE A 62 7.23 -18.00 10.20
C ILE A 62 7.75 -18.65 11.48
N ASN A 63 7.09 -19.72 11.93
CA ASN A 63 7.47 -20.47 13.13
C ASN A 63 7.63 -19.59 14.38
N GLY A 64 6.74 -18.60 14.57
CA GLY A 64 6.76 -17.69 15.71
C GLY A 64 7.85 -16.61 15.66
N LYS A 65 8.58 -16.50 14.56
CA LYS A 65 9.61 -15.47 14.33
C LYS A 65 9.02 -14.36 13.46
N SER A 66 8.63 -13.24 14.04
CA SER A 66 8.00 -12.11 13.33
C SER A 66 8.89 -11.47 12.27
N ALA A 67 10.21 -11.52 12.43
CA ALA A 67 11.15 -10.99 11.45
C ALA A 67 11.28 -11.86 10.18
N VAL A 68 10.84 -13.11 10.22
CA VAL A 68 10.99 -14.05 9.09
C VAL A 68 9.72 -14.06 8.27
N ASN A 69 9.74 -13.41 7.13
CA ASN A 69 8.63 -13.37 6.19
C ASN A 69 9.14 -13.37 4.75
N ASN A 70 8.40 -14.02 3.86
CA ASN A 70 8.64 -13.89 2.43
C ASN A 70 8.00 -12.62 1.91
N ILE A 71 8.80 -11.71 1.37
CA ILE A 71 8.31 -10.50 0.72
C ILE A 71 7.73 -10.87 -0.65
N ARG A 72 6.48 -10.50 -0.87
CA ARG A 72 5.81 -10.73 -2.16
C ARG A 72 6.23 -9.64 -3.13
N VAL A 73 7.01 -10.02 -4.15
CA VAL A 73 7.48 -9.08 -5.18
C VAL A 73 6.41 -8.91 -6.27
N ILE A 74 5.86 -10.02 -6.75
CA ILE A 74 4.79 -10.02 -7.76
C ILE A 74 3.81 -11.15 -7.40
N ARG A 75 2.53 -10.89 -7.58
CA ARG A 75 1.48 -11.91 -7.43
C ARG A 75 0.34 -11.71 -8.42
N LEU A 76 -0.38 -12.78 -8.69
CA LEU A 76 -1.43 -12.81 -9.72
C LEU A 76 -2.51 -11.74 -9.50
N SER A 77 -2.84 -11.40 -8.25
CA SER A 77 -3.81 -10.35 -7.95
C SER A 77 -3.40 -8.98 -8.48
N ASP A 78 -2.10 -8.63 -8.39
CA ASP A 78 -1.58 -7.38 -8.95
C ASP A 78 -1.71 -7.38 -10.47
N ILE A 79 -1.30 -8.48 -11.13
CA ILE A 79 -1.42 -8.63 -12.58
C ILE A 79 -2.88 -8.52 -13.05
N TYR A 80 -3.82 -9.11 -12.33
CA TYR A 80 -5.25 -9.00 -12.68
C TYR A 80 -5.76 -7.56 -12.55
N LEU A 81 -5.36 -6.84 -11.51
CA LEU A 81 -5.76 -5.44 -11.33
C LEU A 81 -5.09 -4.51 -12.36
N ILE A 82 -3.84 -4.79 -12.75
CA ILE A 82 -3.20 -4.11 -13.88
C ILE A 82 -3.95 -4.38 -15.18
N ALA A 83 -4.30 -5.64 -15.44
CA ALA A 83 -5.02 -6.02 -16.66
C ALA A 83 -6.42 -5.40 -16.71
N ALA A 84 -7.13 -5.33 -15.58
CA ALA A 84 -8.43 -4.66 -15.49
C ALA A 84 -8.33 -3.17 -15.80
N GLU A 85 -7.37 -2.48 -15.21
CA GLU A 85 -7.12 -1.05 -15.47
C GLU A 85 -6.73 -0.81 -16.94
N ALA A 86 -5.80 -1.61 -17.46
CA ALA A 86 -5.36 -1.52 -18.84
C ALA A 86 -6.49 -1.74 -19.84
N ALA A 87 -7.38 -2.70 -19.56
CA ALA A 87 -8.54 -2.98 -20.42
C ALA A 87 -9.50 -1.79 -20.50
N LEU A 88 -9.70 -1.06 -19.40
CA LEU A 88 -10.51 0.16 -19.37
C LEU A 88 -9.85 1.33 -20.10
N LYS A 89 -8.53 1.39 -20.12
CA LYS A 89 -7.75 2.51 -20.70
C LYS A 89 -7.35 2.32 -22.17
N LYS A 90 -7.78 1.24 -22.82
CA LYS A 90 -7.61 1.08 -24.27
C LYS A 90 -8.37 2.17 -25.03
N SER A 91 -7.91 2.52 -26.22
CA SER A 91 -8.61 3.44 -27.14
C SER A 91 -10.05 3.01 -27.44
N SER A 92 -10.29 1.68 -27.48
CA SER A 92 -11.61 1.07 -27.39
C SER A 92 -11.61 0.21 -26.14
N ALA A 93 -12.32 0.67 -25.12
CA ALA A 93 -12.34 0.00 -23.82
C ALA A 93 -12.86 -1.44 -23.94
N ASP A 94 -12.14 -2.38 -23.37
CA ASP A 94 -12.50 -3.79 -23.31
C ASP A 94 -13.16 -4.06 -21.95
N GLN A 95 -14.43 -3.68 -21.87
CA GLN A 95 -15.21 -3.81 -20.63
C GLN A 95 -15.36 -5.27 -20.18
N ALA A 96 -15.42 -6.21 -21.10
CA ALA A 96 -15.56 -7.64 -20.79
C ALA A 96 -14.32 -8.16 -20.05
N SER A 97 -13.12 -7.85 -20.56
CA SER A 97 -11.86 -8.20 -19.89
C SER A 97 -11.71 -7.49 -18.55
N ALA A 98 -12.05 -6.21 -18.48
CA ALA A 98 -11.99 -5.46 -17.23
C ALA A 98 -12.88 -6.08 -16.15
N ASN A 99 -14.13 -6.41 -16.50
CA ASN A 99 -15.06 -7.08 -15.60
C ASN A 99 -14.53 -8.43 -15.14
N LYS A 100 -14.02 -9.24 -16.07
CA LYS A 100 -13.48 -10.58 -15.79
C LYS A 100 -12.37 -10.51 -14.73
N TYR A 101 -11.38 -9.64 -14.94
CA TYR A 101 -10.23 -9.57 -14.06
C TYR A 101 -10.58 -8.96 -12.69
N LEU A 102 -11.40 -7.89 -12.66
CA LEU A 102 -11.83 -7.28 -11.41
C LEU A 102 -12.69 -8.23 -10.58
N ASN A 103 -13.69 -8.87 -11.19
CA ASN A 103 -14.59 -9.78 -10.48
C ASN A 103 -13.87 -11.02 -9.94
N ALA A 104 -12.82 -11.48 -10.59
CA ALA A 104 -11.97 -12.56 -10.06
C ALA A 104 -11.34 -12.18 -8.70
N ILE A 105 -10.92 -10.91 -8.54
CA ILE A 105 -10.36 -10.44 -7.26
C ILE A 105 -11.46 -10.25 -6.21
N ILE A 106 -12.56 -9.61 -6.59
CA ILE A 106 -13.69 -9.37 -5.68
C ILE A 106 -14.25 -10.69 -5.15
N LYS A 107 -14.55 -11.66 -6.02
CA LYS A 107 -15.11 -12.94 -5.61
C LYS A 107 -14.16 -13.81 -4.80
N ARG A 108 -12.85 -13.67 -5.02
CA ARG A 108 -11.87 -14.33 -4.15
C ARG A 108 -11.92 -13.77 -2.72
N ALA A 109 -12.14 -12.46 -2.59
CA ALA A 109 -12.21 -11.78 -1.31
C ALA A 109 -13.60 -11.87 -0.66
N ILE A 110 -14.65 -11.92 -1.49
CA ILE A 110 -16.06 -11.98 -1.07
C ILE A 110 -16.75 -13.05 -1.94
N PRO A 111 -16.72 -14.33 -1.54
CA PRO A 111 -17.25 -15.42 -2.35
C PRO A 111 -18.74 -15.28 -2.72
N SER A 112 -19.50 -14.57 -1.88
CA SER A 112 -20.94 -14.29 -2.12
C SER A 112 -21.20 -13.09 -3.05
N ALA A 113 -20.15 -12.37 -3.49
CA ALA A 113 -20.32 -11.18 -4.30
C ALA A 113 -20.90 -11.47 -5.69
N SER A 114 -21.87 -10.66 -6.10
CA SER A 114 -22.34 -10.61 -7.49
C SER A 114 -21.29 -9.95 -8.38
N ASP A 115 -21.37 -10.21 -9.68
CA ASP A 115 -20.53 -9.52 -10.66
C ASP A 115 -20.85 -8.03 -10.69
N VAL A 116 -19.78 -7.24 -10.78
CA VAL A 116 -19.85 -5.79 -10.89
C VAL A 116 -19.29 -5.34 -12.24
N THR A 117 -19.77 -4.20 -12.73
CA THR A 117 -19.18 -3.52 -13.88
C THR A 117 -17.93 -2.79 -13.43
N ALA A 118 -16.79 -3.11 -14.03
CA ALA A 118 -15.52 -2.48 -13.71
C ALA A 118 -15.51 -1.00 -14.11
N THR A 119 -15.06 -0.18 -13.20
CA THR A 119 -14.71 1.22 -13.42
C THR A 119 -13.29 1.47 -12.91
N GLU A 120 -12.62 2.51 -13.39
CA GLU A 120 -11.27 2.83 -12.89
C GLU A 120 -11.27 3.04 -11.37
N ALA A 121 -12.28 3.75 -10.85
CA ALA A 121 -12.41 3.99 -9.41
C ALA A 121 -12.54 2.68 -8.61
N LEU A 122 -13.32 1.71 -9.13
CA LEU A 122 -13.51 0.43 -8.47
C LEU A 122 -12.25 -0.44 -8.54
N VAL A 123 -11.55 -0.44 -9.67
CA VAL A 123 -10.25 -1.14 -9.81
C VAL A 123 -9.24 -0.57 -8.81
N LEU A 124 -9.11 0.75 -8.71
CA LEU A 124 -8.19 1.40 -7.79
C LEU A 124 -8.56 1.16 -6.32
N LYS A 125 -9.85 1.11 -6.03
CA LYS A 125 -10.38 0.75 -4.71
C LYS A 125 -9.96 -0.67 -4.32
N GLU A 126 -10.14 -1.64 -5.23
CA GLU A 126 -9.73 -3.02 -5.01
C GLU A 126 -8.20 -3.16 -4.91
N ARG A 127 -7.43 -2.42 -5.72
CA ARG A 127 -5.97 -2.38 -5.59
C ARG A 127 -5.55 -1.93 -4.19
N ARG A 128 -6.19 -0.89 -3.64
CA ARG A 128 -5.89 -0.39 -2.30
C ARG A 128 -6.15 -1.43 -1.21
N LYS A 129 -7.26 -2.19 -1.30
CA LYS A 129 -7.57 -3.29 -0.38
C LYS A 129 -6.61 -4.47 -0.53
N GLU A 130 -6.39 -4.86 -1.78
CA GLU A 130 -5.68 -6.09 -2.12
C GLU A 130 -4.18 -5.99 -1.87
N LEU A 131 -3.57 -4.85 -2.23
CA LEU A 131 -2.12 -4.66 -2.25
C LEU A 131 -1.63 -3.84 -1.04
N VAL A 132 -2.46 -3.68 -0.01
CA VAL A 132 -2.03 -2.99 1.21
C VAL A 132 -0.77 -3.63 1.79
N MET A 133 0.18 -2.81 2.24
CA MET A 133 1.50 -3.20 2.79
C MET A 133 2.42 -3.94 1.80
N GLU A 134 2.17 -3.81 0.50
CA GLU A 134 3.02 -4.38 -0.55
C GLU A 134 3.77 -3.30 -1.36
N GLY A 135 3.79 -2.06 -0.90
CA GLY A 135 4.56 -0.96 -1.51
C GLY A 135 3.91 -0.27 -2.71
N HIS A 136 2.78 -0.77 -3.22
CA HIS A 136 2.17 -0.27 -4.46
C HIS A 136 1.53 1.11 -4.33
N ARG A 137 1.03 1.48 -3.15
CA ARG A 137 0.21 2.70 -2.98
C ARG A 137 0.92 3.98 -3.35
N PHE A 138 2.20 4.11 -3.02
CA PHE A 138 2.99 5.29 -3.36
C PHE A 138 3.06 5.48 -4.88
N TYR A 139 3.37 4.43 -5.62
CA TYR A 139 3.44 4.47 -7.07
C TYR A 139 2.09 4.75 -7.72
N ASP A 140 0.99 4.22 -7.19
CA ASP A 140 -0.36 4.54 -7.66
C ASP A 140 -0.69 6.02 -7.46
N ILE A 141 -0.31 6.60 -6.33
CA ILE A 141 -0.48 8.04 -6.06
C ILE A 141 0.29 8.86 -7.07
N MET A 142 1.55 8.53 -7.31
CA MET A 142 2.42 9.29 -8.22
C MET A 142 1.94 9.21 -9.67
N ARG A 143 1.66 8.01 -10.18
CA ARG A 143 1.25 7.83 -11.58
C ARG A 143 -0.13 8.39 -11.89
N LEU A 144 -1.01 8.48 -10.90
CA LEU A 144 -2.39 8.98 -11.06
C LEU A 144 -2.54 10.45 -10.68
N GLY A 145 -1.50 11.08 -10.16
CA GLY A 145 -1.55 12.47 -9.72
C GLY A 145 -2.48 12.69 -8.53
N ILE A 146 -2.58 11.72 -7.63
CA ILE A 146 -3.50 11.78 -6.48
C ILE A 146 -2.89 12.63 -5.37
N THR A 147 -3.68 13.52 -4.79
CA THR A 147 -3.35 14.17 -3.51
C THR A 147 -3.73 13.24 -2.36
N VAL A 148 -2.78 12.98 -1.48
CA VAL A 148 -3.02 12.15 -0.29
C VAL A 148 -3.51 13.03 0.84
N THR A 149 -4.74 12.82 1.26
CA THR A 149 -5.27 13.43 2.47
C THR A 149 -5.16 12.42 3.62
N ARG A 150 -4.34 12.72 4.60
CA ARG A 150 -4.20 11.91 5.80
C ARG A 150 -5.11 12.47 6.89
N LYS A 151 -6.40 12.20 6.80
CA LYS A 151 -7.37 12.57 7.83
C LYS A 151 -7.60 11.41 8.78
N GLY A 152 -7.54 11.74 10.06
CA GLY A 152 -7.72 10.74 11.10
C GLY A 152 -6.58 9.70 11.12
N GLY A 153 -6.49 8.97 12.20
CA GLY A 153 -5.43 8.00 12.40
C GLY A 153 -4.26 8.54 13.20
N TYR A 154 -3.32 7.68 13.41
CA TYR A 154 -2.25 7.88 14.38
C TYR A 154 -0.98 8.28 13.66
N HIS A 155 -0.91 9.56 13.24
CA HIS A 155 0.32 10.10 12.67
C HIS A 155 1.19 10.63 13.80
N PHE A 156 2.44 10.23 13.84
CA PHE A 156 3.42 10.68 14.84
C PHE A 156 3.68 12.18 14.79
N LEU A 157 3.39 12.82 13.68
CA LEU A 157 3.67 14.23 13.47
C LEU A 157 2.35 14.99 13.35
N ASN A 158 2.04 15.81 14.35
CA ASN A 158 0.98 16.82 14.28
C ASN A 158 1.32 17.96 13.29
N ASN A 159 2.28 17.76 12.41
CA ASN A 159 2.66 18.72 11.41
C ASN A 159 1.75 18.55 10.19
N THR A 160 0.82 19.50 10.04
CA THR A 160 -0.13 19.53 8.92
C THR A 160 0.56 19.58 7.56
N ASP A 161 1.76 20.15 7.47
CA ASP A 161 2.52 20.26 6.21
C ASP A 161 3.03 18.91 5.71
N LEU A 162 3.17 17.92 6.59
CA LEU A 162 3.57 16.56 6.25
C LEU A 162 2.38 15.63 5.98
N ILE A 163 1.17 16.08 6.26
CA ILE A 163 -0.02 15.23 6.25
C ILE A 163 -0.60 15.00 4.84
N SER A 164 -0.41 15.95 3.93
CA SER A 164 -1.03 15.88 2.60
C SER A 164 -0.08 16.15 1.45
N PRO A 165 1.00 15.35 1.28
CA PRO A 165 1.83 15.49 0.09
C PRO A 165 1.00 15.13 -1.14
N ASN A 166 1.16 15.90 -2.20
CA ASN A 166 0.68 15.55 -3.52
C ASN A 166 1.83 15.05 -4.38
N TYR A 167 1.52 14.52 -5.56
CA TYR A 167 2.54 13.95 -6.45
C TYR A 167 3.57 14.98 -6.98
N GLN A 168 3.26 16.28 -6.86
CA GLN A 168 4.16 17.38 -7.24
C GLN A 168 4.99 17.90 -6.06
N ASP A 169 4.75 17.40 -4.85
CA ASP A 169 5.51 17.78 -3.67
C ASP A 169 6.96 17.32 -3.81
N TYR A 170 7.92 18.21 -3.57
CA TYR A 170 9.34 17.89 -3.70
C TYR A 170 9.77 16.70 -2.83
N ARG A 171 9.10 16.47 -1.70
CA ARG A 171 9.33 15.34 -0.78
C ARG A 171 9.01 13.97 -1.38
N THR A 172 8.36 13.91 -2.53
CA THR A 172 8.13 12.66 -3.27
C THR A 172 9.35 12.17 -4.04
N ILE A 173 10.38 13.00 -4.16
CA ILE A 173 11.66 12.70 -4.78
C ILE A 173 12.73 12.84 -3.70
N PHE A 174 13.64 11.88 -3.58
CA PHE A 174 14.72 11.98 -2.62
C PHE A 174 15.71 13.10 -2.97
N ALA A 175 16.30 13.72 -1.95
CA ALA A 175 17.44 14.58 -2.13
C ALA A 175 18.62 13.78 -2.73
N ILE A 176 19.39 14.43 -3.61
CA ILE A 176 20.67 13.87 -4.04
C ILE A 176 21.63 13.93 -2.84
N PRO A 177 22.31 12.83 -2.49
CA PRO A 177 23.26 12.83 -1.39
C PRO A 177 24.32 13.92 -1.55
N GLN A 178 24.66 14.62 -0.47
CA GLN A 178 25.63 15.71 -0.52
C GLN A 178 26.99 15.24 -1.07
N ALA A 179 27.41 14.03 -0.74
CA ALA A 179 28.66 13.46 -1.24
C ALA A 179 28.71 13.37 -2.78
N GLU A 180 27.58 13.17 -3.45
CA GLU A 180 27.51 13.15 -4.91
C GLU A 180 27.65 14.58 -5.49
N ILE A 181 27.08 15.56 -4.83
CA ILE A 181 27.15 16.97 -5.24
C ILE A 181 28.56 17.49 -5.06
N ASP A 182 29.24 17.14 -3.97
CA ASP A 182 30.56 17.61 -3.63
C ASP A 182 31.64 17.15 -4.66
N VAL A 183 31.45 15.99 -5.27
CA VAL A 183 32.40 15.43 -6.24
C VAL A 183 32.05 15.72 -7.69
N ASN A 184 30.85 16.20 -7.98
CA ASN A 184 30.44 16.49 -9.35
C ASN A 184 29.77 17.86 -9.46
N PRO A 185 30.50 18.89 -9.89
CA PRO A 185 29.98 20.26 -9.98
C PRO A 185 28.88 20.47 -11.03
N ASN A 186 28.62 19.47 -11.87
CA ASN A 186 27.53 19.51 -12.83
C ASN A 186 26.19 19.02 -12.27
N ILE A 187 26.19 18.38 -11.10
CA ILE A 187 24.96 17.95 -10.42
C ILE A 187 24.34 19.15 -9.71
N LYS A 188 23.04 19.31 -9.94
CA LYS A 188 22.21 20.27 -9.20
C LYS A 188 21.22 19.50 -8.35
N GLN A 189 21.07 19.95 -7.12
CA GLN A 189 20.10 19.39 -6.18
C GLN A 189 18.68 19.44 -6.75
N ASN A 190 17.86 18.47 -6.40
CA ASN A 190 16.44 18.45 -6.71
C ASN A 190 15.74 19.68 -6.11
N LYS A 191 14.75 20.21 -6.85
CA LYS A 191 14.00 21.39 -6.42
C LYS A 191 13.36 21.14 -5.04
N GLY A 192 13.53 22.10 -4.13
CA GLY A 192 12.99 22.04 -2.77
C GLY A 192 13.97 21.56 -1.71
N TYR A 193 15.12 21.03 -2.13
CA TYR A 193 16.27 20.77 -1.30
C TYR A 193 17.34 21.86 -1.51
N PHE A 194 18.11 22.14 -0.49
CA PHE A 194 19.08 23.27 -0.45
C PHE A 194 20.36 22.93 -1.17
#